data_32bee549ef615e81ad7b7f463a952549
#
_entry.id   32bee549ef615e81ad7b7f463a952549
#
_cell.length_a   1.000
_cell.length_b   1.000
_cell.length_c   1.000
_cell.angle_alpha   90.00
_cell.angle_beta   90.00
_cell.angle_gamma   90.00
#
_symmetry.space_group_name_H-M   'P 1'
#
loop_
_entity.id
_entity.type
_entity.pdbx_description
1 polymer ?
#
loop_
_entity_poly.entity_id
_entity_poly.type
_entity_poly.pdbx_seq_one_letter_code
_entity_poly.pdbx_strand_id
1 'polypeptide(L)'
;MTGASEILDVVCILLRAQERHMTTKAAFAPEEWKVVLEAPPTAGMIVITAAHGGTFRETIAMTKAYTEARAQHGESELLDEIVAAKPKVDHTLYHSPEEFRDQGLAHLRDAVALLESKATAEERDDYRRFVLTLANEVAAAHREHGQSVSPTEAEALEEITAALGAAGS
;
A
#
# COMPACT_ATOMS: atom_id res chain seq x y z
N MET A 1 19.64 -40.26 -29.68
CA MET A 1 19.85 -38.82 -29.93
C MET A 1 18.55 -38.04 -29.69
N THR A 2 18.00 -38.12 -28.50
CA THR A 2 16.69 -37.54 -28.18
C THR A 2 16.71 -36.63 -26.91
N GLY A 3 17.86 -36.12 -26.51
CA GLY A 3 17.98 -35.36 -25.30
C GLY A 3 18.06 -33.84 -25.45
N ALA A 4 18.36 -33.32 -26.63
CA ALA A 4 18.58 -31.87 -26.80
C ALA A 4 17.28 -31.09 -27.01
N SER A 5 16.24 -31.72 -27.59
CA SER A 5 14.95 -31.08 -27.79
C SER A 5 14.14 -30.95 -26.51
N GLU A 6 14.18 -31.95 -25.64
CA GLU A 6 13.49 -31.91 -24.34
C GLU A 6 14.09 -30.89 -23.39
N ILE A 7 15.41 -30.72 -23.41
CA ILE A 7 16.10 -29.70 -22.57
C ILE A 7 15.74 -28.30 -23.07
N LEU A 8 15.65 -28.09 -24.38
CA LEU A 8 15.24 -26.81 -24.95
C LEU A 8 13.78 -26.47 -24.62
N ASP A 9 12.88 -27.47 -24.62
CA ASP A 9 11.49 -27.28 -24.24
C ASP A 9 11.34 -26.96 -22.74
N VAL A 10 12.07 -27.65 -21.88
CA VAL A 10 12.08 -27.39 -20.43
C VAL A 10 12.69 -26.01 -20.12
N VAL A 11 13.79 -25.65 -20.79
CA VAL A 11 14.39 -24.31 -20.65
C VAL A 11 13.47 -23.23 -21.21
N CYS A 12 12.76 -23.46 -22.30
CA CYS A 12 11.80 -22.52 -22.85
C CYS A 12 10.56 -22.37 -21.94
N ILE A 13 10.12 -23.45 -21.29
CA ILE A 13 9.03 -23.43 -20.30
C ILE A 13 9.50 -22.71 -19.03
N LEU A 14 10.72 -22.94 -18.58
CA LEU A 14 11.29 -22.23 -17.43
C LEU A 14 11.55 -20.75 -17.73
N LEU A 15 11.98 -20.40 -18.94
CA LEU A 15 12.14 -19.00 -19.37
C LEU A 15 10.79 -18.29 -19.53
N ARG A 16 9.74 -19.00 -19.98
CA ARG A 16 8.37 -18.46 -20.02
C ARG A 16 7.74 -18.35 -18.64
N ALA A 17 8.09 -19.24 -17.70
CA ALA A 17 7.69 -19.12 -16.30
C ALA A 17 8.39 -17.93 -15.60
N GLN A 18 9.47 -17.42 -16.18
CA GLN A 18 10.25 -16.29 -15.68
C GLN A 18 9.90 -14.96 -16.36
N GLU A 19 9.01 -14.94 -17.33
CA GLU A 19 8.21 -13.75 -17.63
C GLU A 19 7.23 -13.60 -16.47
N ARG A 20 7.75 -13.13 -15.32
CA ARG A 20 6.91 -12.61 -14.26
C ARG A 20 6.05 -11.55 -14.92
N HIS A 21 4.79 -11.83 -15.03
CA HIS A 21 3.82 -10.87 -15.50
C HIS A 21 3.75 -9.79 -14.43
N MET A 22 4.70 -8.84 -14.51
CA MET A 22 4.75 -7.71 -13.59
C MET A 22 3.54 -6.85 -13.89
N THR A 23 2.71 -6.68 -12.89
CA THR A 23 1.51 -5.85 -12.99
C THR A 23 1.95 -4.39 -13.08
N THR A 24 1.46 -3.68 -14.08
CA THR A 24 1.72 -2.26 -14.29
C THR A 24 0.40 -1.48 -14.25
N LYS A 25 0.51 -0.16 -14.19
CA LYS A 25 -0.63 0.75 -14.33
C LYS A 25 -1.56 0.38 -15.51
N ALA A 26 -0.99 -0.14 -16.60
CA ALA A 26 -1.75 -0.51 -17.80
C ALA A 26 -2.77 -1.64 -17.56
N ALA A 27 -2.62 -2.43 -16.49
CA ALA A 27 -3.58 -3.46 -16.11
C ALA A 27 -4.86 -2.92 -15.48
N PHE A 28 -4.88 -1.64 -15.10
CA PHE A 28 -5.99 -0.99 -14.41
C PHE A 28 -6.69 0.02 -15.31
N ALA A 29 -8.01 0.13 -15.18
CA ALA A 29 -8.73 1.27 -15.70
C ALA A 29 -8.33 2.55 -14.91
N PRO A 30 -8.46 3.77 -15.49
CA PRO A 30 -8.04 5.00 -14.81
C PRO A 30 -8.65 5.16 -13.40
N GLU A 31 -9.93 4.80 -13.23
CA GLU A 31 -10.62 4.90 -11.93
C GLU A 31 -10.12 3.84 -10.94
N GLU A 32 -9.85 2.63 -11.40
CA GLU A 32 -9.27 1.57 -10.57
C GLU A 32 -7.84 1.93 -10.13
N TRP A 33 -7.04 2.47 -11.04
CA TRP A 33 -5.70 2.94 -10.74
C TRP A 33 -5.70 4.03 -9.68
N LYS A 34 -6.66 4.95 -9.75
CA LYS A 34 -6.85 5.99 -8.75
C LYS A 34 -7.12 5.39 -7.36
N VAL A 35 -7.98 4.37 -7.26
CA VAL A 35 -8.26 3.68 -5.99
C VAL A 35 -6.98 3.09 -5.40
N VAL A 36 -6.19 2.39 -6.21
CA VAL A 36 -4.92 1.78 -5.76
C VAL A 36 -3.90 2.84 -5.33
N LEU A 37 -3.84 3.99 -6.02
CA LEU A 37 -2.92 5.08 -5.69
C LEU A 37 -3.30 5.82 -4.40
N GLU A 38 -4.58 6.02 -4.14
CA GLU A 38 -5.07 6.83 -3.01
C GLU A 38 -5.12 6.04 -1.69
N ALA A 39 -5.13 4.71 -1.74
CA ALA A 39 -5.24 3.90 -0.52
C ALA A 39 -4.04 4.06 0.45
N PRO A 40 -2.76 4.06 0.04
CA PRO A 40 -1.66 4.28 0.96
C PRO A 40 -1.73 5.61 1.72
N PRO A 41 -1.88 6.78 1.07
CA PRO A 41 -2.01 8.03 1.81
C PRO A 41 -3.30 8.11 2.62
N THR A 42 -4.39 7.44 2.22
CA THR A 42 -5.62 7.35 3.00
C THR A 42 -5.36 6.62 4.32
N ALA A 43 -4.61 5.52 4.33
CA ALA A 43 -4.22 4.83 5.54
C ALA A 43 -3.43 5.75 6.50
N GLY A 44 -2.45 6.49 5.99
CA GLY A 44 -1.72 7.48 6.78
C GLY A 44 -2.62 8.57 7.37
N MET A 45 -3.57 9.07 6.59
CA MET A 45 -4.53 10.08 7.06
C MET A 45 -5.52 9.55 8.10
N ILE A 46 -5.92 8.28 8.04
CA ILE A 46 -6.74 7.65 9.09
C ILE A 46 -5.98 7.70 10.43
N VAL A 47 -4.70 7.38 10.46
CA VAL A 47 -3.86 7.45 11.66
C VAL A 47 -3.75 8.90 12.16
N ILE A 48 -3.49 9.86 11.26
CA ILE A 48 -3.39 11.29 11.62
C ILE A 48 -4.69 11.79 12.27
N THR A 49 -5.84 11.44 11.70
CA THR A 49 -7.15 11.86 12.25
C THR A 49 -7.46 11.20 13.59
N ALA A 50 -7.00 9.97 13.82
CA ALA A 50 -7.14 9.27 15.09
C ALA A 50 -6.30 9.90 16.21
N ALA A 51 -5.21 10.57 15.88
CA ALA A 51 -4.26 11.17 16.82
C ALA A 51 -4.73 12.49 17.47
N HIS A 52 -5.84 13.08 17.07
CA HIS A 52 -6.41 14.31 17.64
C HIS A 52 -5.46 15.52 17.74
N GLY A 53 -4.63 15.77 16.73
CA GLY A 53 -3.98 17.07 16.71
C GLY A 53 -2.55 17.23 16.25
N GLY A 54 -2.09 16.47 15.32
CA GLY A 54 -0.76 16.68 14.78
C GLY A 54 -0.73 16.62 13.26
N THR A 55 -0.68 17.72 12.53
CA THR A 55 -0.81 17.67 11.08
C THR A 55 0.51 17.81 10.34
N PHE A 56 1.49 18.48 10.90
CA PHE A 56 2.71 18.82 10.14
C PHE A 56 3.76 17.71 10.14
N ARG A 57 3.92 17.03 11.26
CA ARG A 57 4.97 16.00 11.43
C ARG A 57 4.60 14.68 10.77
N GLU A 58 3.34 14.31 10.82
CA GLU A 58 2.79 13.13 10.21
C GLU A 58 2.84 13.25 8.67
N THR A 59 2.65 14.45 8.15
CA THR A 59 2.87 14.73 6.72
C THR A 59 4.33 14.54 6.33
N ILE A 60 5.28 14.92 7.19
CA ILE A 60 6.71 14.67 6.99
C ILE A 60 7.01 13.17 7.06
N ALA A 61 6.44 12.45 8.03
CA ALA A 61 6.62 11.01 8.16
C ALA A 61 6.09 10.27 6.93
N MET A 62 4.92 10.66 6.43
CA MET A 62 4.36 10.12 5.20
C MET A 62 5.25 10.38 3.99
N THR A 63 5.78 11.61 3.85
CA THR A 63 6.72 11.96 2.78
C THR A 63 8.02 11.14 2.88
N LYS A 64 8.52 10.93 4.10
CA LYS A 64 9.70 10.12 4.37
C LYS A 64 9.46 8.66 3.98
N ALA A 65 8.34 8.06 4.39
CA ALA A 65 7.98 6.67 4.04
C ALA A 65 7.90 6.47 2.52
N TYR A 66 7.29 7.41 1.79
CA TYR A 66 7.30 7.38 0.32
C TYR A 66 8.70 7.52 -0.28
N THR A 67 9.56 8.31 0.32
CA THR A 67 10.95 8.50 -0.14
C THR A 67 11.78 7.24 0.10
N GLU A 68 11.61 6.61 1.25
CA GLU A 68 12.29 5.36 1.59
C GLU A 68 11.81 4.19 0.71
N ALA A 69 10.50 4.09 0.46
CA ALA A 69 9.97 3.11 -0.46
C ALA A 69 10.53 3.28 -1.89
N ARG A 70 10.74 4.54 -2.33
CA ARG A 70 11.43 4.85 -3.59
C ARG A 70 12.88 4.40 -3.62
N ALA A 71 13.58 4.49 -2.50
CA ALA A 71 15.00 4.11 -2.40
C ALA A 71 15.19 2.59 -2.42
N GLN A 72 14.16 1.83 -2.06
CA GLN A 72 14.14 0.37 -2.07
C GLN A 72 13.69 -0.15 -3.46
N HIS A 73 14.48 0.16 -4.50
CA HIS A 73 14.13 -0.17 -5.88
C HIS A 73 14.01 -1.67 -6.17
N GLY A 74 13.00 -2.03 -6.99
CA GLY A 74 13.18 -3.05 -8.02
C GLY A 74 12.60 -4.42 -7.73
N GLU A 75 11.78 -4.64 -6.69
CA GLU A 75 11.11 -5.93 -6.51
C GLU A 75 9.70 -5.96 -7.12
N SER A 76 9.03 -4.79 -7.23
CA SER A 76 7.69 -4.67 -7.79
C SER A 76 7.55 -3.40 -8.65
N GLU A 77 7.39 -3.56 -9.95
CA GLU A 77 7.13 -2.45 -10.88
C GLU A 77 5.84 -1.71 -10.52
N LEU A 78 4.82 -2.46 -10.07
CA LEU A 78 3.57 -1.90 -9.57
C LEU A 78 3.80 -0.93 -8.40
N LEU A 79 4.62 -1.32 -7.42
CA LEU A 79 4.92 -0.50 -6.27
C LEU A 79 5.74 0.73 -6.65
N ASP A 80 6.70 0.58 -7.57
CA ASP A 80 7.50 1.68 -8.09
C ASP A 80 6.62 2.75 -8.77
N GLU A 81 5.63 2.34 -9.56
CA GLU A 81 4.67 3.25 -10.19
C GLU A 81 3.78 3.96 -9.16
N ILE A 82 3.31 3.24 -8.13
CA ILE A 82 2.51 3.81 -7.04
C ILE A 82 3.31 4.86 -6.26
N VAL A 83 4.52 4.53 -5.87
CA VAL A 83 5.40 5.43 -5.09
C VAL A 83 5.81 6.65 -5.92
N ALA A 84 5.99 6.49 -7.23
CA ALA A 84 6.32 7.59 -8.14
C ALA A 84 5.19 8.59 -8.34
N ALA A 85 3.94 8.15 -8.24
CA ALA A 85 2.76 8.96 -8.57
C ALA A 85 2.44 10.07 -7.56
N LYS A 86 2.89 9.96 -6.30
CA LYS A 86 2.64 10.92 -5.21
C LYS A 86 1.16 11.37 -5.12
N PRO A 87 0.23 10.45 -4.89
CA PRO A 87 -1.18 10.77 -4.85
C PRO A 87 -1.50 11.76 -3.73
N LYS A 88 -2.55 12.55 -3.93
CA LYS A 88 -3.10 13.46 -2.91
C LYS A 88 -4.47 12.93 -2.50
N VAL A 89 -4.71 12.87 -1.19
CA VAL A 89 -6.04 12.60 -0.64
C VAL A 89 -6.73 13.93 -0.37
N ASP A 90 -7.91 14.10 -0.95
CA ASP A 90 -8.74 15.25 -0.64
C ASP A 90 -9.68 14.90 0.52
N HIS A 91 -9.27 15.29 1.71
CA HIS A 91 -10.04 15.08 2.94
C HIS A 91 -11.13 16.13 3.17
N THR A 92 -11.23 17.14 2.33
CA THR A 92 -12.26 18.18 2.45
C THR A 92 -13.66 17.70 2.03
N LEU A 93 -13.73 16.52 1.42
CA LEU A 93 -14.98 15.89 0.99
C LEU A 93 -15.77 15.22 2.12
N TYR A 94 -15.17 15.09 3.30
CA TYR A 94 -15.76 14.37 4.44
C TYR A 94 -16.24 15.32 5.52
N HIS A 95 -17.38 15.00 6.13
CA HIS A 95 -18.05 15.86 7.10
C HIS A 95 -17.64 15.59 8.55
N SER A 96 -17.02 14.42 8.82
CA SER A 96 -16.49 14.08 10.12
C SER A 96 -15.27 13.15 10.03
N PRO A 97 -14.44 13.07 11.08
CA PRO A 97 -13.34 12.12 11.17
C PRO A 97 -13.81 10.66 11.09
N GLU A 98 -14.97 10.34 11.67
CA GLU A 98 -15.57 9.00 11.63
C GLU A 98 -15.99 8.63 10.23
N GLU A 99 -16.64 9.54 9.50
CA GLU A 99 -17.01 9.33 8.10
C GLU A 99 -15.76 9.09 7.23
N PHE A 100 -14.71 9.87 7.43
CA PHE A 100 -13.45 9.68 6.73
C PHE A 100 -12.83 8.31 7.03
N ARG A 101 -12.83 7.88 8.31
CA ARG A 101 -12.32 6.59 8.73
C ARG A 101 -13.07 5.45 8.06
N ASP A 102 -14.41 5.45 8.12
CA ASP A 102 -15.24 4.40 7.56
C ASP A 102 -15.10 4.28 6.04
N GLN A 103 -15.14 5.39 5.33
CA GLN A 103 -14.96 5.44 3.88
C GLN A 103 -13.53 5.13 3.48
N GLY A 104 -12.55 5.57 4.25
CA GLY A 104 -11.15 5.27 4.03
C GLY A 104 -10.85 3.77 4.18
N LEU A 105 -11.41 3.11 5.20
CA LEU A 105 -11.28 1.66 5.36
C LEU A 105 -11.98 0.87 4.24
N ALA A 106 -13.12 1.36 3.76
CA ALA A 106 -13.77 0.79 2.57
C ALA A 106 -12.88 0.92 1.34
N HIS A 107 -12.28 2.10 1.14
CA HIS A 107 -11.35 2.36 0.04
C HIS A 107 -10.11 1.44 0.07
N LEU A 108 -9.56 1.15 1.26
CA LEU A 108 -8.48 0.17 1.40
C LEU A 108 -8.91 -1.24 0.97
N ARG A 109 -10.12 -1.68 1.34
CA ARG A 109 -10.66 -2.98 0.91
C ARG A 109 -10.85 -3.05 -0.60
N ASP A 110 -11.34 -1.97 -1.22
CA ASP A 110 -11.54 -1.89 -2.66
C ASP A 110 -10.19 -1.96 -3.39
N ALA A 111 -9.15 -1.29 -2.90
CA ALA A 111 -7.81 -1.37 -3.46
C ALA A 111 -7.24 -2.80 -3.39
N VAL A 112 -7.41 -3.48 -2.26
CA VAL A 112 -6.99 -4.88 -2.11
C VAL A 112 -7.76 -5.81 -3.06
N ALA A 113 -9.07 -5.64 -3.19
CA ALA A 113 -9.89 -6.44 -4.10
C ALA A 113 -9.48 -6.27 -5.57
N LEU A 114 -9.15 -5.05 -5.98
CA LEU A 114 -8.60 -4.77 -7.31
C LEU A 114 -7.27 -5.48 -7.53
N LEU A 115 -6.37 -5.42 -6.56
CA LEU A 115 -5.08 -6.11 -6.63
C LEU A 115 -5.25 -7.63 -6.62
N GLU A 116 -6.21 -8.18 -5.88
CA GLU A 116 -6.51 -9.61 -5.89
C GLU A 116 -6.95 -10.12 -7.27
N SER A 117 -7.59 -9.27 -8.05
CA SER A 117 -8.05 -9.62 -9.40
C SER A 117 -6.99 -9.45 -10.48
N LYS A 118 -5.96 -8.64 -10.26
CA LYS A 118 -5.05 -8.17 -11.32
C LYS A 118 -3.56 -8.35 -11.03
N ALA A 119 -3.17 -8.41 -9.76
CA ALA A 119 -1.78 -8.48 -9.33
C ALA A 119 -1.38 -9.88 -8.85
N THR A 120 -0.09 -10.19 -8.89
CA THR A 120 0.44 -11.42 -8.33
C THR A 120 0.35 -11.42 -6.80
N ALA A 121 0.49 -12.59 -6.16
CA ALA A 121 0.48 -12.69 -4.71
C ALA A 121 1.63 -11.89 -4.07
N GLU A 122 2.81 -11.93 -4.68
CA GLU A 122 3.99 -11.19 -4.22
C GLU A 122 3.75 -9.68 -4.26
N GLU A 123 3.23 -9.14 -5.37
CA GLU A 123 2.93 -7.71 -5.52
C GLU A 123 1.85 -7.23 -4.55
N ARG A 124 0.86 -8.07 -4.26
CA ARG A 124 -0.16 -7.76 -3.23
C ARG A 124 0.43 -7.68 -1.85
N ASP A 125 1.32 -8.61 -1.50
CA ASP A 125 1.97 -8.65 -0.20
C ASP A 125 2.93 -7.47 -0.03
N ASP A 126 3.66 -7.08 -1.07
CA ASP A 126 4.50 -5.89 -1.09
C ASP A 126 3.67 -4.61 -0.93
N TYR A 127 2.54 -4.52 -1.61
CA TYR A 127 1.63 -3.40 -1.46
C TYR A 127 1.05 -3.29 -0.05
N ARG A 128 0.57 -4.40 0.52
CA ARG A 128 0.06 -4.44 1.90
C ARG A 128 1.14 -4.01 2.89
N ARG A 129 2.35 -4.53 2.74
CA ARG A 129 3.51 -4.17 3.56
C ARG A 129 3.83 -2.70 3.46
N PHE A 130 3.82 -2.13 2.26
CA PHE A 130 4.05 -0.71 2.03
C PHE A 130 3.00 0.15 2.74
N VAL A 131 1.72 -0.15 2.59
CA VAL A 131 0.63 0.60 3.25
C VAL A 131 0.75 0.54 4.77
N LEU A 132 1.02 -0.65 5.33
CA LEU A 132 1.22 -0.83 6.77
C LEU A 132 2.46 -0.11 7.29
N THR A 133 3.56 -0.16 6.54
CA THR A 133 4.79 0.56 6.90
C THR A 133 4.51 2.06 6.96
N LEU A 134 3.82 2.60 5.96
CA LEU A 134 3.45 4.01 5.91
C LEU A 134 2.58 4.42 7.10
N ALA A 135 1.54 3.64 7.43
CA ALA A 135 0.67 3.90 8.56
C ALA A 135 1.43 3.84 9.90
N ASN A 136 2.33 2.87 10.06
CA ASN A 136 3.17 2.74 11.25
C ASN A 136 4.20 3.87 11.39
N GLU A 137 4.81 4.34 10.31
CA GLU A 137 5.73 5.49 10.32
C GLU A 137 5.01 6.77 10.74
N VAL A 138 3.77 6.96 10.29
CA VAL A 138 2.94 8.08 10.72
C VAL A 138 2.65 8.01 12.22
N ALA A 139 2.27 6.85 12.74
CA ALA A 139 2.05 6.64 14.18
C ALA A 139 3.34 6.80 15.00
N ALA A 140 4.49 6.35 14.46
CA ALA A 140 5.79 6.47 15.11
C ALA A 140 6.26 7.94 15.25
N ALA A 141 5.90 8.80 14.30
CA ALA A 141 6.21 10.22 14.36
C ALA A 141 5.63 10.91 15.61
N HIS A 142 4.52 10.42 16.14
CA HIS A 142 3.95 10.83 17.42
C HIS A 142 4.80 10.43 18.63
N ARG A 143 5.42 9.24 18.58
CA ARG A 143 6.23 8.69 19.69
C ARG A 143 7.54 9.45 19.91
N GLU A 144 8.17 9.97 18.88
CA GLU A 144 9.47 10.66 18.95
C GLU A 144 9.44 11.90 19.88
N HIS A 145 8.26 12.31 20.31
CA HIS A 145 8.05 13.45 21.24
C HIS A 145 7.55 13.06 22.62
N GLY A 146 7.76 11.81 23.04
CA GLY A 146 7.44 11.34 24.39
C GLY A 146 5.95 11.05 24.60
N GLN A 147 5.15 11.05 23.53
CA GLN A 147 3.78 10.57 23.58
C GLN A 147 3.75 9.10 23.17
N SER A 148 3.13 8.25 23.98
CA SER A 148 2.83 6.88 23.61
C SER A 148 1.76 6.88 22.51
N VAL A 149 1.75 5.83 21.66
CA VAL A 149 0.63 5.60 20.72
C VAL A 149 -0.66 5.62 21.52
N SER A 150 -1.57 6.48 21.16
CA SER A 150 -2.87 6.55 21.80
C SER A 150 -3.68 5.27 21.51
N PRO A 151 -4.63 4.91 22.39
CA PRO A 151 -5.52 3.77 22.12
C PRO A 151 -6.25 3.90 20.77
N THR A 152 -6.60 5.13 20.36
CA THR A 152 -7.28 5.42 19.10
C THR A 152 -6.38 5.21 17.88
N GLU A 153 -5.09 5.53 17.97
CA GLU A 153 -4.11 5.23 16.92
C GLU A 153 -3.85 3.74 16.81
N ALA A 154 -3.75 3.02 17.93
CA ALA A 154 -3.60 1.57 17.93
C ALA A 154 -4.80 0.89 17.28
N GLU A 155 -6.02 1.31 17.62
CA GLU A 155 -7.25 0.84 17.01
C GLU A 155 -7.28 1.11 15.50
N ALA A 156 -6.89 2.31 15.06
CA ALA A 156 -6.80 2.66 13.65
C ALA A 156 -5.82 1.76 12.88
N LEU A 157 -4.66 1.44 13.46
CA LEU A 157 -3.69 0.52 12.86
C LEU A 157 -4.24 -0.91 12.76
N GLU A 158 -4.96 -1.39 13.77
CA GLU A 158 -5.62 -2.71 13.74
C GLU A 158 -6.68 -2.78 12.63
N GLU A 159 -7.49 -1.74 12.50
CA GLU A 159 -8.52 -1.67 11.45
C GLU A 159 -7.93 -1.58 10.03
N ILE A 160 -6.86 -0.80 9.86
CA ILE A 160 -6.11 -0.74 8.59
C ILE A 160 -5.55 -2.13 8.25
N THR A 161 -4.96 -2.81 9.23
CA THR A 161 -4.45 -4.18 9.06
C THR A 161 -5.55 -5.14 8.64
N ALA A 162 -6.69 -5.09 9.30
CA ALA A 162 -7.85 -5.91 8.96
C ALA A 162 -8.42 -5.58 7.58
N ALA A 163 -8.49 -4.30 7.20
CA ALA A 163 -8.97 -3.86 5.90
C ALA A 163 -8.07 -4.34 4.75
N LEU A 164 -6.77 -4.41 5.00
CA LEU A 164 -5.79 -4.94 4.04
C LEU A 164 -5.79 -6.47 3.95
N GLY A 165 -6.52 -7.17 4.83
CA GLY A 165 -6.51 -8.63 4.89
C GLY A 165 -5.16 -9.21 5.31
N ALA A 166 -4.28 -8.40 5.92
CA ALA A 166 -3.06 -8.90 6.53
C ALA A 166 -3.45 -9.65 7.80
N ALA A 167 -3.25 -10.98 7.82
CA ALA A 167 -3.40 -11.75 9.03
C ALA A 167 -2.44 -11.15 10.08
N GLY A 168 -2.98 -10.73 11.21
CA GLY A 168 -2.18 -10.25 12.32
C GLY A 168 -1.17 -11.33 12.71
N SER A 169 0.11 -10.98 12.64
CA SER A 169 1.21 -11.83 13.09
C SER A 169 1.30 -11.81 14.60
#